data_3f85958adc79e3ecaead8b12bab9ab20
#
_entry.id   3f85958adc79e3ecaead8b12bab9ab20
#
_cell.length_a   1.000
_cell.length_b   1.000
_cell.length_c   1.000
_cell.angle_alpha   90.00
_cell.angle_beta   90.00
_cell.angle_gamma   90.00
#
_symmetry.space_group_name_H-M   'P 1'
#
loop_
_entity.id
_entity.type
_entity.pdbx_description
1 polymer ?
#
loop_
_entity_poly.entity_id
_entity_poly.type
_entity_poly.pdbx_seq_one_letter_code
_entity_poly.pdbx_strand_id
1 'polypeptide(L)'
;MEGPLKGGISLRESRFELAGVEVNPETLRIHRDNQIERIEPKTMQVLLTLAAQAGEVVTREALEREVWAGRIVSHDALTNSIAKLRRALGDDRRRPRFIETIPKRGYRLIPVPAPTSTMVASPLIRGKSLAWSISMVMTAALMVVGFGLHTWLSPDEEQPLPQTPGVSIAILPLTDKSGREDRYFIDGLTRDIITELGRHKQLSVVAPATAFSYRDALASDSGLAEELGTRILVRGDISNDDQEVVVNLRMVDTESGRGVWTGRFSGTDDQIFDIKKQIVSNILSELQRHSATDLVLFDPGTVTDSLKAYDEFLHGRRYYSRLTPEDNASAMHHFERAISLDPQFALAYAGLALAWTRNAVDGWTDQPEQSLVEAARLANQAAEIDPNLPQVEFVRGQIALFFGDHAAAVSAAMRATRINPNYADAYGLLAWVLHYGGRPNLAEKALREALRRNPASNASYAQIAGEIQFATYRYDDAISSFEAALERNPTHGRARLWLAATLVLQGRYDDAEWQIDELRISNPNLHSTNLLLVFPHKDPEAVDTFKKALLQLDVPELSQTINAMAAVEF
;
A
#
# COMPACT_ATOMS: atom_id res chain seq x y z
N MET A 1 -10.64 46.10 -22.13
CA MET A 1 -11.65 45.85 -23.19
C MET A 1 -12.05 44.40 -23.04
N GLU A 2 -13.19 44.23 -22.43
CA GLU A 2 -13.82 42.94 -22.17
C GLU A 2 -14.49 42.43 -23.45
N GLY A 3 -14.25 41.18 -23.82
CA GLY A 3 -14.98 40.48 -24.87
C GLY A 3 -15.79 39.33 -24.24
N PRO A 4 -16.93 38.91 -24.77
CA PRO A 4 -18.03 38.32 -24.03
C PRO A 4 -17.81 36.85 -23.65
N LEU A 5 -18.12 36.55 -22.39
CA LEU A 5 -18.30 35.22 -21.81
C LEU A 5 -19.43 34.47 -22.53
N LYS A 6 -19.10 33.41 -23.28
CA LYS A 6 -20.05 32.34 -23.63
C LYS A 6 -19.99 31.30 -22.53
N GLY A 7 -21.13 30.99 -21.92
CA GLY A 7 -21.28 30.04 -20.82
C GLY A 7 -20.66 28.67 -21.13
N GLY A 8 -19.50 28.41 -20.57
CA GLY A 8 -18.79 27.15 -20.70
C GLY A 8 -19.29 26.14 -19.68
N ILE A 9 -20.09 25.17 -20.13
CA ILE A 9 -20.29 23.91 -19.40
C ILE A 9 -18.92 23.25 -19.34
N SER A 10 -18.46 22.87 -18.14
CA SER A 10 -17.20 22.14 -17.96
C SER A 10 -17.37 20.74 -18.57
N LEU A 11 -16.89 20.55 -19.79
CA LEU A 11 -16.91 19.26 -20.50
C LEU A 11 -16.12 18.14 -19.77
N ARG A 12 -15.46 18.46 -18.68
CA ARG A 12 -14.70 17.48 -17.84
C ARG A 12 -15.58 16.70 -16.89
N GLU A 13 -16.76 17.22 -16.54
CA GLU A 13 -17.65 16.66 -15.50
C GLU A 13 -19.04 16.28 -16.01
N SER A 14 -19.37 16.54 -17.27
CA SER A 14 -20.69 16.26 -17.83
C SER A 14 -20.62 15.43 -19.09
N ARG A 15 -21.60 14.51 -19.23
CA ARG A 15 -21.79 13.75 -20.47
C ARG A 15 -22.14 14.68 -21.62
N PHE A 16 -21.62 14.41 -22.78
CA PHE A 16 -21.92 15.16 -23.99
C PHE A 16 -22.03 14.24 -25.20
N GLU A 17 -22.68 14.73 -26.26
CA GLU A 17 -22.90 13.99 -27.51
C GLU A 17 -22.07 14.61 -28.64
N LEU A 18 -21.45 13.75 -29.45
CA LEU A 18 -20.71 14.10 -30.65
C LEU A 18 -21.37 13.41 -31.84
N ALA A 19 -22.27 14.11 -32.57
CA ALA A 19 -22.91 13.60 -33.76
C ALA A 19 -23.51 12.18 -33.62
N GLY A 20 -24.25 11.95 -32.52
CA GLY A 20 -24.91 10.67 -32.24
C GLY A 20 -24.06 9.69 -31.40
N VAL A 21 -22.87 10.08 -31.00
CA VAL A 21 -21.98 9.29 -30.09
C VAL A 21 -21.97 9.95 -28.73
N GLU A 22 -22.43 9.23 -27.69
CA GLU A 22 -22.40 9.71 -26.32
C GLU A 22 -20.99 9.51 -25.70
N VAL A 23 -20.45 10.57 -25.14
CA VAL A 23 -19.17 10.54 -24.44
C VAL A 23 -19.38 10.81 -22.96
N ASN A 24 -18.88 9.91 -22.11
CA ASN A 24 -18.89 10.07 -20.66
C ASN A 24 -17.46 10.19 -20.14
N PRO A 25 -17.00 11.40 -19.81
CA PRO A 25 -15.64 11.63 -19.33
C PRO A 25 -15.35 11.01 -17.95
N GLU A 26 -16.34 10.96 -17.06
CA GLU A 26 -16.15 10.41 -15.69
C GLU A 26 -15.86 8.90 -15.71
N THR A 27 -16.59 8.17 -16.59
CA THR A 27 -16.41 6.72 -16.69
C THR A 27 -15.44 6.32 -17.80
N LEU A 28 -14.89 7.29 -18.54
CA LEU A 28 -13.99 7.10 -19.68
C LEU A 28 -14.61 6.24 -20.81
N ARG A 29 -15.93 6.36 -21.03
CA ARG A 29 -16.69 5.54 -21.99
C ARG A 29 -17.22 6.36 -23.14
N ILE A 30 -17.22 5.72 -24.30
CA ILE A 30 -17.83 6.21 -25.53
C ILE A 30 -18.90 5.19 -25.93
N HIS A 31 -20.15 5.66 -26.09
CA HIS A 31 -21.29 4.85 -26.48
C HIS A 31 -21.64 5.13 -27.92
N ARG A 32 -21.53 4.13 -28.80
CA ARG A 32 -21.83 4.19 -30.22
C ARG A 32 -22.59 2.94 -30.65
N ASP A 33 -23.71 3.09 -31.34
CA ASP A 33 -24.46 2.00 -31.99
C ASP A 33 -24.69 0.78 -31.07
N ASN A 34 -25.06 0.99 -29.82
CA ASN A 34 -25.24 -0.03 -28.80
C ASN A 34 -23.93 -0.73 -28.33
N GLN A 35 -22.77 -0.22 -28.70
CA GLN A 35 -21.46 -0.65 -28.22
C GLN A 35 -20.89 0.39 -27.26
N ILE A 36 -20.32 -0.10 -26.18
CA ILE A 36 -19.63 0.73 -25.16
C ILE A 36 -18.14 0.45 -25.28
N GLU A 37 -17.37 1.46 -25.63
CA GLU A 37 -15.91 1.36 -25.66
C GLU A 37 -15.30 2.24 -24.56
N ARG A 38 -14.44 1.65 -23.74
CA ARG A 38 -13.68 2.38 -22.71
C ARG A 38 -12.36 2.83 -23.29
N ILE A 39 -12.01 4.09 -23.10
CA ILE A 39 -10.75 4.66 -23.57
C ILE A 39 -9.86 5.10 -22.42
N GLU A 40 -8.57 5.18 -22.68
CA GLU A 40 -7.57 5.57 -21.70
C GLU A 40 -7.75 7.03 -21.22
N PRO A 41 -7.37 7.35 -19.96
CA PRO A 41 -7.49 8.71 -19.41
C PRO A 41 -6.81 9.77 -20.27
N LYS A 42 -5.60 9.51 -20.80
CA LYS A 42 -4.88 10.43 -21.68
C LYS A 42 -5.57 10.59 -23.04
N THR A 43 -6.11 9.53 -23.56
CA THR A 43 -6.91 9.53 -24.79
C THR A 43 -8.21 10.32 -24.62
N MET A 44 -8.88 10.20 -23.46
CA MET A 44 -10.04 11.02 -23.12
C MET A 44 -9.63 12.51 -22.97
N GLN A 45 -8.50 12.81 -22.33
CA GLN A 45 -8.01 14.19 -22.23
C GLN A 45 -7.74 14.82 -23.59
N VAL A 46 -7.17 14.06 -24.56
CA VAL A 46 -7.03 14.54 -25.95
C VAL A 46 -8.38 14.89 -26.55
N LEU A 47 -9.40 14.03 -26.36
CA LEU A 47 -10.76 14.31 -26.87
C LEU A 47 -11.36 15.54 -26.21
N LEU A 48 -11.23 15.70 -24.90
CA LEU A 48 -11.75 16.87 -24.17
C LEU A 48 -11.06 18.17 -24.57
N THR A 49 -9.75 18.16 -24.80
CA THR A 49 -9.00 19.31 -25.29
C THR A 49 -9.44 19.70 -26.71
N LEU A 50 -9.68 18.72 -27.58
CA LEU A 50 -10.21 18.97 -28.92
C LEU A 50 -11.68 19.46 -28.85
N ALA A 51 -12.49 18.92 -27.94
CA ALA A 51 -13.90 19.29 -27.77
C ALA A 51 -14.07 20.71 -27.22
N ALA A 52 -13.17 21.15 -26.33
CA ALA A 52 -13.14 22.51 -25.82
C ALA A 52 -12.85 23.56 -26.90
N GLN A 53 -12.20 23.15 -27.99
CA GLN A 53 -11.84 23.98 -29.15
C GLN A 53 -12.44 23.40 -30.45
N ALA A 54 -13.68 22.86 -30.35
CA ALA A 54 -14.34 22.23 -31.49
C ALA A 54 -14.45 23.18 -32.70
N GLY A 55 -14.12 22.69 -33.89
CA GLY A 55 -14.08 23.50 -35.11
C GLY A 55 -12.75 24.22 -35.36
N GLU A 56 -11.88 24.37 -34.33
CA GLU A 56 -10.58 25.01 -34.48
C GLU A 56 -9.45 23.97 -34.57
N VAL A 57 -8.33 24.38 -35.16
CA VAL A 57 -7.13 23.52 -35.26
C VAL A 57 -6.30 23.64 -33.99
N VAL A 58 -6.23 22.56 -33.23
CA VAL A 58 -5.35 22.45 -32.05
C VAL A 58 -4.01 21.91 -32.50
N THR A 59 -2.93 22.67 -32.24
CA THR A 59 -1.60 22.24 -32.68
C THR A 59 -1.11 21.03 -31.90
N ARG A 60 -0.18 20.30 -32.48
CA ARG A 60 0.41 19.12 -31.84
C ARG A 60 1.07 19.46 -30.51
N GLU A 61 1.85 20.54 -30.49
CA GLU A 61 2.55 21.03 -29.31
C GLU A 61 1.57 21.48 -28.21
N ALA A 62 0.42 22.05 -28.59
CA ALA A 62 -0.63 22.43 -27.65
C ALA A 62 -1.25 21.20 -26.98
N LEU A 63 -1.57 20.17 -27.77
CA LEU A 63 -2.10 18.90 -27.25
C LEU A 63 -1.10 18.19 -26.33
N GLU A 64 0.17 18.12 -26.75
CA GLU A 64 1.22 17.48 -25.97
C GLU A 64 1.46 18.21 -24.65
N ARG A 65 1.49 19.55 -24.66
CA ARG A 65 1.67 20.36 -23.44
C ARG A 65 0.47 20.22 -22.48
N GLU A 66 -0.76 20.22 -22.98
CA GLU A 66 -1.95 20.23 -22.15
C GLU A 66 -2.27 18.82 -21.59
N VAL A 67 -2.06 17.79 -22.38
CA VAL A 67 -2.37 16.41 -21.98
C VAL A 67 -1.25 15.76 -21.18
N TRP A 68 0.02 16.05 -21.48
CA TRP A 68 1.18 15.45 -20.80
C TRP A 68 1.95 16.43 -19.90
N ALA A 69 1.37 17.60 -19.61
CA ALA A 69 1.92 18.60 -18.68
C ALA A 69 3.38 19.01 -19.01
N GLY A 70 3.70 19.13 -20.29
CA GLY A 70 5.03 19.54 -20.76
C GLY A 70 6.13 18.47 -20.65
N ARG A 71 5.80 17.24 -20.27
CA ARG A 71 6.79 16.14 -20.34
C ARG A 71 7.10 15.79 -21.78
N ILE A 72 8.38 15.54 -22.08
CA ILE A 72 8.80 15.07 -23.40
C ILE A 72 8.26 13.65 -23.59
N VAL A 73 7.30 13.48 -24.47
CA VAL A 73 6.74 12.17 -24.86
C VAL A 73 7.24 11.80 -26.25
N SER A 74 7.27 10.49 -26.54
CA SER A 74 7.64 10.03 -27.88
C SER A 74 6.67 10.59 -28.94
N HIS A 75 7.19 10.83 -30.12
CA HIS A 75 6.40 11.37 -31.25
C HIS A 75 5.13 10.54 -31.55
N ASP A 76 5.10 9.30 -31.09
CA ASP A 76 4.02 8.34 -31.36
C ASP A 76 2.88 8.39 -30.34
N ALA A 77 3.10 8.92 -29.11
CA ALA A 77 2.10 8.91 -28.04
C ALA A 77 0.79 9.63 -28.43
N LEU A 78 0.90 10.83 -28.98
CA LEU A 78 -0.29 11.58 -29.46
C LEU A 78 -0.91 10.90 -30.69
N THR A 79 -0.09 10.40 -31.62
CA THR A 79 -0.56 9.70 -32.83
C THR A 79 -1.36 8.44 -32.47
N ASN A 80 -0.88 7.66 -31.48
CA ASN A 80 -1.58 6.49 -30.95
C ASN A 80 -2.89 6.86 -30.25
N SER A 81 -2.91 7.94 -29.44
CA SER A 81 -4.13 8.43 -28.81
C SER A 81 -5.18 8.84 -29.85
N ILE A 82 -4.80 9.53 -30.91
CA ILE A 82 -5.71 9.88 -32.02
C ILE A 82 -6.21 8.63 -32.76
N ALA A 83 -5.36 7.63 -32.96
CA ALA A 83 -5.77 6.38 -33.60
C ALA A 83 -6.80 5.61 -32.73
N LYS A 84 -6.60 5.56 -31.41
CA LYS A 84 -7.56 4.98 -30.45
C LYS A 84 -8.88 5.74 -30.44
N LEU A 85 -8.86 7.07 -30.44
CA LEU A 85 -10.07 7.89 -30.53
C LEU A 85 -10.85 7.63 -31.80
N ARG A 86 -10.18 7.56 -32.93
CA ARG A 86 -10.85 7.25 -34.21
C ARG A 86 -11.54 5.90 -34.20
N ARG A 87 -10.87 4.89 -33.61
CA ARG A 87 -11.47 3.55 -33.46
C ARG A 87 -12.74 3.64 -32.61
N ALA A 88 -12.66 4.23 -31.43
CA ALA A 88 -13.76 4.34 -30.47
C ALA A 88 -14.94 5.16 -31.05
N LEU A 89 -14.65 6.23 -31.76
CA LEU A 89 -15.67 7.06 -32.42
C LEU A 89 -16.20 6.47 -33.76
N GLY A 90 -15.56 5.42 -34.29
CA GLY A 90 -15.85 4.87 -35.62
C GLY A 90 -15.50 5.84 -36.76
N ASP A 91 -14.39 6.53 -36.64
CA ASP A 91 -13.91 7.54 -37.56
C ASP A 91 -12.91 6.98 -38.57
N ASP A 92 -13.00 7.39 -39.82
CA ASP A 92 -12.08 7.01 -40.88
C ASP A 92 -11.11 8.16 -41.20
N ARG A 93 -9.82 7.88 -41.13
CA ARG A 93 -8.75 8.86 -41.45
C ARG A 93 -8.87 9.47 -42.86
N ARG A 94 -9.42 8.72 -43.83
CA ARG A 94 -9.57 9.17 -45.22
C ARG A 94 -10.83 10.00 -45.44
N ARG A 95 -11.87 9.79 -44.59
CA ARG A 95 -13.15 10.52 -44.63
C ARG A 95 -13.56 10.85 -43.19
N PRO A 96 -12.86 11.78 -42.54
CA PRO A 96 -13.07 12.05 -41.14
C PRO A 96 -14.44 12.65 -40.86
N ARG A 97 -15.19 12.05 -39.95
CA ARG A 97 -16.45 12.56 -39.42
C ARG A 97 -16.26 13.28 -38.07
N PHE A 98 -15.25 12.88 -37.30
CA PHE A 98 -15.01 13.36 -35.97
C PHE A 98 -13.65 14.09 -35.86
N ILE A 99 -12.54 13.46 -36.23
CA ILE A 99 -11.21 14.03 -36.04
C ILE A 99 -10.48 14.18 -37.37
N GLU A 100 -10.32 15.41 -37.82
CA GLU A 100 -9.57 15.75 -39.00
C GLU A 100 -8.08 15.98 -38.67
N THR A 101 -7.21 15.43 -39.51
CA THR A 101 -5.76 15.72 -39.43
C THR A 101 -5.44 16.87 -40.38
N ILE A 102 -4.90 17.95 -39.84
CA ILE A 102 -4.38 19.08 -40.62
C ILE A 102 -2.87 18.90 -40.80
N PRO A 103 -2.36 18.58 -42.00
CA PRO A 103 -0.97 18.28 -42.24
C PRO A 103 -0.03 19.40 -41.70
N LYS A 104 1.01 19.00 -40.96
CA LYS A 104 2.01 19.90 -40.36
C LYS A 104 1.49 20.91 -39.33
N ARG A 105 0.21 20.87 -38.96
CA ARG A 105 -0.41 21.82 -38.04
C ARG A 105 -0.96 21.15 -36.77
N GLY A 106 -1.75 20.07 -36.90
CA GLY A 106 -2.37 19.41 -35.74
C GLY A 106 -3.65 18.68 -36.07
N TYR A 107 -4.61 18.75 -35.17
CA TYR A 107 -5.90 18.05 -35.27
C TYR A 107 -7.05 19.00 -35.00
N ARG A 108 -8.22 18.69 -35.59
CA ARG A 108 -9.46 19.44 -35.42
C ARG A 108 -10.62 18.51 -35.15
N LEU A 109 -11.44 18.80 -34.13
CA LEU A 109 -12.72 18.11 -33.92
C LEU A 109 -13.79 18.77 -34.79
N ILE A 110 -14.45 17.99 -35.62
CA ILE A 110 -15.44 18.49 -36.60
C ILE A 110 -16.78 18.79 -35.92
N PRO A 111 -17.41 17.83 -35.17
CA PRO A 111 -18.70 18.09 -34.53
C PRO A 111 -18.54 18.93 -33.25
N VAL A 112 -19.51 19.81 -33.01
CA VAL A 112 -19.62 20.56 -31.78
C VAL A 112 -20.29 19.68 -30.71
N PRO A 113 -19.70 19.57 -29.48
CA PRO A 113 -20.32 18.83 -28.40
C PRO A 113 -21.69 19.43 -28.01
N ALA A 114 -22.70 18.57 -27.87
CA ALA A 114 -24.01 18.97 -27.37
C ALA A 114 -24.28 18.35 -25.99
N PRO A 115 -24.84 19.08 -25.01
CA PRO A 115 -25.20 18.51 -23.71
C PRO A 115 -26.33 17.48 -23.89
N THR A 116 -26.20 16.32 -23.23
CA THR A 116 -27.23 15.27 -23.25
C THR A 116 -28.40 15.72 -22.37
N SER A 117 -29.50 16.17 -22.99
CA SER A 117 -30.72 16.56 -22.28
C SER A 117 -31.52 15.32 -21.91
N THR A 118 -31.45 14.89 -20.65
CA THR A 118 -32.39 13.90 -20.12
C THR A 118 -33.73 14.58 -19.84
N MET A 119 -34.62 14.66 -20.83
CA MET A 119 -36.02 15.01 -20.60
C MET A 119 -36.75 13.79 -20.01
N VAL A 120 -36.98 13.79 -18.71
CA VAL A 120 -37.94 12.89 -18.09
C VAL A 120 -39.32 13.52 -18.25
N ALA A 121 -40.10 13.02 -19.21
CA ALA A 121 -41.51 13.34 -19.33
C ALA A 121 -42.31 12.56 -18.29
N SER A 122 -42.90 13.25 -17.33
CA SER A 122 -43.88 12.68 -16.38
C SER A 122 -45.29 12.74 -16.99
N PRO A 123 -46.03 11.64 -17.08
CA PRO A 123 -47.46 11.72 -17.40
C PRO A 123 -48.26 11.99 -16.11
N LEU A 124 -49.03 13.05 -16.15
CA LEU A 124 -50.06 13.36 -15.17
C LEU A 124 -51.21 12.35 -15.27
N ILE A 125 -51.40 11.50 -14.30
CA ILE A 125 -52.64 10.75 -14.12
C ILE A 125 -53.34 11.25 -12.87
N ARG A 126 -54.55 11.79 -13.10
CA ARG A 126 -55.51 12.28 -12.11
C ARG A 126 -56.46 11.15 -11.78
N GLY A 127 -56.49 10.64 -10.57
CA GLY A 127 -57.43 9.63 -10.12
C GLY A 127 -57.51 9.60 -8.59
N LYS A 128 -58.73 9.77 -8.05
CA LYS A 128 -59.04 10.01 -6.65
C LYS A 128 -59.00 8.74 -5.80
N SER A 129 -58.54 8.89 -4.56
CA SER A 129 -59.01 8.31 -3.30
C SER A 129 -59.27 6.78 -3.19
N LEU A 130 -58.27 6.03 -2.71
CA LEU A 130 -58.48 4.96 -1.71
C LEU A 130 -57.09 4.48 -1.25
N ALA A 131 -56.42 5.19 -0.35
CA ALA A 131 -55.00 4.88 -0.08
C ALA A 131 -54.49 5.33 1.31
N TRP A 132 -55.23 5.09 2.35
CA TRP A 132 -54.67 5.41 3.70
C TRP A 132 -54.13 4.19 4.47
N SER A 133 -54.41 2.97 4.02
CA SER A 133 -53.92 1.74 4.69
C SER A 133 -52.73 1.07 3.99
N ILE A 134 -52.46 1.36 2.69
CA ILE A 134 -51.34 0.79 1.92
C ILE A 134 -50.10 1.69 2.01
N SER A 135 -50.28 2.98 2.27
CA SER A 135 -49.18 3.96 2.33
C SER A 135 -48.22 3.72 3.51
N MET A 136 -48.68 3.20 4.63
CA MET A 136 -47.84 2.99 5.82
C MET A 136 -46.95 1.75 5.69
N VAL A 137 -47.44 0.71 5.02
CA VAL A 137 -46.62 -0.50 4.75
C VAL A 137 -45.62 -0.28 3.63
N MET A 138 -46.00 0.48 2.61
CA MET A 138 -45.10 0.85 1.50
C MET A 138 -44.02 1.83 1.95
N THR A 139 -44.32 2.78 2.85
CA THR A 139 -43.28 3.69 3.42
C THR A 139 -42.33 2.94 4.34
N ALA A 140 -42.80 1.97 5.13
CA ALA A 140 -41.91 1.14 5.93
C ALA A 140 -41.05 0.22 5.08
N ALA A 141 -41.59 -0.38 4.02
CA ALA A 141 -40.83 -1.19 3.05
C ALA A 141 -39.85 -0.33 2.23
N LEU A 142 -40.25 0.87 1.80
CA LEU A 142 -39.36 1.82 1.13
C LEU A 142 -38.29 2.38 2.08
N MET A 143 -38.56 2.56 3.36
CA MET A 143 -37.53 2.93 4.34
C MET A 143 -36.56 1.78 4.62
N VAL A 144 -37.01 0.53 4.69
CA VAL A 144 -36.13 -0.64 4.86
C VAL A 144 -35.30 -0.89 3.60
N VAL A 145 -35.91 -0.77 2.42
CA VAL A 145 -35.20 -0.87 1.14
C VAL A 145 -34.30 0.35 0.93
N GLY A 146 -34.75 1.56 1.28
CA GLY A 146 -33.95 2.78 1.21
C GLY A 146 -32.80 2.78 2.21
N PHE A 147 -33.00 2.24 3.44
CA PHE A 147 -31.95 2.06 4.43
C PHE A 147 -30.98 0.95 4.01
N GLY A 148 -31.49 -0.17 3.49
CA GLY A 148 -30.65 -1.23 2.91
C GLY A 148 -29.89 -0.78 1.67
N LEU A 149 -30.52 0.01 0.79
CA LEU A 149 -29.85 0.60 -0.37
C LEU A 149 -28.88 1.73 0.04
N HIS A 150 -29.23 2.51 1.07
CA HIS A 150 -28.34 3.56 1.61
C HIS A 150 -27.12 2.95 2.29
N THR A 151 -27.26 1.85 3.05
CA THR A 151 -26.11 1.13 3.61
C THR A 151 -25.30 0.39 2.54
N TRP A 152 -25.92 0.07 1.39
CA TRP A 152 -25.24 -0.59 0.27
C TRP A 152 -24.65 0.39 -0.75
N LEU A 153 -25.22 1.61 -0.85
CA LEU A 153 -24.76 2.71 -1.73
C LEU A 153 -24.08 3.84 -0.99
N SER A 154 -24.00 3.79 0.36
CA SER A 154 -23.15 4.74 1.08
C SER A 154 -21.74 4.48 0.59
N PRO A 155 -21.06 5.46 -0.04
CA PRO A 155 -19.62 5.39 -0.14
C PRO A 155 -19.16 5.19 1.31
N ASP A 156 -18.39 4.11 1.58
CA ASP A 156 -17.76 3.93 2.88
C ASP A 156 -17.26 5.30 3.31
N GLU A 157 -17.79 5.84 4.40
CA GLU A 157 -17.27 7.08 4.98
C GLU A 157 -15.77 6.88 5.06
N GLU A 158 -15.01 7.68 4.30
CA GLU A 158 -13.56 7.68 4.33
C GLU A 158 -13.16 7.95 5.78
N GLN A 159 -12.96 6.88 6.56
CA GLN A 159 -12.40 7.07 7.89
C GLN A 159 -11.03 7.71 7.69
N PRO A 160 -10.82 8.94 8.18
CA PRO A 160 -9.57 9.64 7.95
C PRO A 160 -8.44 8.80 8.52
N LEU A 161 -7.39 8.60 7.71
CA LEU A 161 -6.18 7.94 8.18
C LEU A 161 -5.65 8.69 9.40
N PRO A 162 -5.21 7.99 10.46
CA PRO A 162 -4.68 8.63 11.65
C PRO A 162 -3.53 9.58 11.27
N GLN A 163 -3.74 10.86 11.52
CA GLN A 163 -2.67 11.86 11.39
C GLN A 163 -1.88 11.87 12.69
N THR A 164 -0.56 11.97 12.61
CA THR A 164 0.31 12.17 13.76
C THR A 164 0.76 13.64 13.82
N PRO A 165 -0.06 14.55 14.40
CA PRO A 165 0.45 15.86 14.78
C PRO A 165 1.10 15.70 16.14
N GLY A 166 2.42 15.92 16.26
CA GLY A 166 3.10 15.75 17.53
C GLY A 166 4.58 16.05 17.42
N VAL A 167 5.27 15.88 18.53
CA VAL A 167 6.71 16.01 18.58
C VAL A 167 7.35 14.91 17.75
N SER A 168 8.16 15.30 16.76
CA SER A 168 8.92 14.34 15.94
C SER A 168 10.20 13.92 16.65
N ILE A 169 10.42 12.61 16.75
CA ILE A 169 11.57 12.02 17.44
C ILE A 169 12.19 10.88 16.63
N ALA A 170 13.51 10.85 16.59
CA ALA A 170 14.30 9.72 16.11
C ALA A 170 15.16 9.14 17.23
N ILE A 171 15.15 7.83 17.35
CA ILE A 171 16.06 7.09 18.22
C ILE A 171 17.02 6.32 17.33
N LEU A 172 18.29 6.69 17.33
CA LEU A 172 19.31 6.00 16.56
C LEU A 172 19.72 4.69 17.24
N PRO A 173 20.19 3.70 16.45
CA PRO A 173 20.72 2.47 17.01
C PRO A 173 21.79 2.73 18.07
N LEU A 174 21.68 2.07 19.22
CA LEU A 174 22.67 2.20 20.28
C LEU A 174 24.03 1.69 19.81
N THR A 175 25.08 2.44 20.14
CA THR A 175 26.45 2.04 19.85
C THR A 175 26.89 0.96 20.84
N ASP A 176 27.35 -0.16 20.33
CA ASP A 176 27.86 -1.24 21.16
C ASP A 176 29.27 -0.93 21.67
N LYS A 177 29.42 -0.77 22.97
CA LYS A 177 30.70 -0.67 23.71
C LYS A 177 30.87 -1.83 24.68
N SER A 178 29.95 -2.80 24.68
CA SER A 178 29.97 -3.92 25.62
C SER A 178 31.01 -4.98 25.25
N GLY A 179 31.51 -4.97 24.01
CA GLY A 179 32.39 -6.01 23.48
C GLY A 179 31.70 -7.37 23.30
N ARG A 180 30.37 -7.42 23.39
CA ARG A 180 29.58 -8.62 23.09
C ARG A 180 29.57 -8.85 21.60
N GLU A 181 29.69 -10.09 21.16
CA GLU A 181 29.48 -10.45 19.73
C GLU A 181 27.99 -10.33 19.30
N ASP A 182 27.09 -10.08 20.25
CA ASP A 182 25.63 -10.18 20.12
C ASP A 182 24.97 -8.84 19.79
N ARG A 183 25.45 -8.17 18.73
CA ARG A 183 24.88 -6.90 18.24
C ARG A 183 23.36 -6.97 17.99
N TYR A 184 22.82 -8.16 17.63
CA TYR A 184 21.39 -8.35 17.39
C TYR A 184 20.53 -8.08 18.63
N PHE A 185 21.04 -8.32 19.83
CA PHE A 185 20.34 -8.06 21.07
C PHE A 185 20.16 -6.54 21.29
N ILE A 186 21.24 -5.77 21.10
CA ILE A 186 21.24 -4.31 21.21
C ILE A 186 20.30 -3.69 20.17
N ASP A 187 20.32 -4.22 18.94
CA ASP A 187 19.42 -3.83 17.87
C ASP A 187 17.96 -4.16 18.20
N GLY A 188 17.72 -5.30 18.84
CA GLY A 188 16.43 -5.70 19.36
C GLY A 188 15.89 -4.70 20.38
N LEU A 189 16.70 -4.39 21.40
CA LEU A 189 16.36 -3.42 22.44
C LEU A 189 16.02 -2.04 21.85
N THR A 190 16.88 -1.53 20.95
CA THR A 190 16.63 -0.24 20.28
C THR A 190 15.32 -0.25 19.50
N ARG A 191 15.05 -1.31 18.75
CA ARG A 191 13.82 -1.46 17.96
C ARG A 191 12.59 -1.50 18.86
N ASP A 192 12.68 -2.16 19.99
CA ASP A 192 11.57 -2.25 20.95
C ASP A 192 11.28 -0.90 21.61
N ILE A 193 12.32 -0.11 21.95
CA ILE A 193 12.17 1.26 22.45
C ILE A 193 11.44 2.12 21.40
N ILE A 194 11.87 2.06 20.13
CA ILE A 194 11.22 2.81 19.04
C ILE A 194 9.74 2.37 18.88
N THR A 195 9.47 1.07 18.90
CA THR A 195 8.13 0.52 18.73
C THR A 195 7.21 0.95 19.86
N GLU A 196 7.70 0.93 21.09
CA GLU A 196 6.93 1.32 22.27
C GLU A 196 6.62 2.82 22.28
N LEU A 197 7.60 3.67 22.01
CA LEU A 197 7.38 5.10 21.82
C LEU A 197 6.38 5.38 20.68
N GLY A 198 6.40 4.57 19.64
CA GLY A 198 5.49 4.69 18.49
C GLY A 198 4.02 4.45 18.83
N ARG A 199 3.68 3.81 19.95
CA ARG A 199 2.30 3.63 20.42
C ARG A 199 1.66 4.93 20.93
N HIS A 200 2.47 5.93 21.24
CA HIS A 200 1.99 7.24 21.70
C HIS A 200 1.54 8.08 20.52
N LYS A 201 0.22 8.34 20.44
CA LYS A 201 -0.44 9.02 19.31
C LYS A 201 0.04 10.47 19.10
N GLN A 202 0.59 11.07 20.14
CA GLN A 202 1.10 12.44 20.13
C GLN A 202 2.55 12.54 19.64
N LEU A 203 3.21 11.41 19.39
CA LEU A 203 4.56 11.37 18.85
C LEU A 203 4.57 10.99 17.37
N SER A 204 5.47 11.61 16.62
CA SER A 204 5.87 11.17 15.30
C SER A 204 7.24 10.50 15.42
N VAL A 205 7.27 9.16 15.49
CA VAL A 205 8.49 8.39 15.75
C VAL A 205 9.02 7.84 14.42
N VAL A 206 10.30 8.09 14.15
CA VAL A 206 10.98 7.55 12.96
C VAL A 206 11.00 6.02 13.05
N ALA A 207 10.61 5.37 11.96
CA ALA A 207 10.55 3.91 11.89
C ALA A 207 11.93 3.26 12.12
N PRO A 208 11.97 2.06 12.72
CA PRO A 208 13.24 1.38 12.99
C PRO A 208 14.11 1.22 11.73
N ALA A 209 13.55 0.80 10.60
CA ALA A 209 14.33 0.60 9.37
C ALA A 209 15.04 1.89 8.93
N THR A 210 14.34 3.03 8.97
CA THR A 210 14.92 4.34 8.68
C THR A 210 15.99 4.73 9.71
N ALA A 211 15.72 4.59 11.02
CA ALA A 211 16.70 4.91 12.05
C ALA A 211 17.99 4.07 11.90
N PHE A 212 17.84 2.79 11.57
CA PHE A 212 18.96 1.87 11.39
C PHE A 212 19.80 2.13 10.14
N SER A 213 19.26 2.77 9.10
CA SER A 213 20.06 3.18 7.93
C SER A 213 21.07 4.30 8.24
N TYR A 214 20.89 4.99 9.37
CA TYR A 214 21.80 6.05 9.84
C TYR A 214 22.77 5.60 10.93
N ARG A 215 22.93 4.30 11.17
CA ARG A 215 23.79 3.73 12.21
C ARG A 215 25.22 4.27 12.17
N ASP A 216 25.83 4.25 11.01
CA ASP A 216 27.23 4.60 10.80
C ASP A 216 27.38 6.02 10.20
N ALA A 217 26.33 6.82 10.27
CA ALA A 217 26.35 8.17 9.73
C ALA A 217 27.25 9.09 10.55
N LEU A 218 28.25 9.68 9.89
CA LEU A 218 29.21 10.62 10.48
C LEU A 218 28.68 12.06 10.55
N ALA A 219 27.44 12.30 10.10
CA ALA A 219 26.83 13.63 10.08
C ALA A 219 26.58 14.17 11.51
N SER A 220 26.56 15.49 11.63
CA SER A 220 26.19 16.16 12.87
C SER A 220 24.75 15.86 13.29
N ASP A 221 24.41 16.02 14.56
CA ASP A 221 23.06 15.79 15.06
C ASP A 221 22.02 16.64 14.33
N SER A 222 22.37 17.89 13.98
CA SER A 222 21.49 18.78 13.20
C SER A 222 21.31 18.30 11.74
N GLY A 223 22.38 17.85 11.08
CA GLY A 223 22.28 17.31 9.71
C GLY A 223 21.45 16.05 9.64
N LEU A 224 21.62 15.13 10.58
CA LEU A 224 20.81 13.90 10.65
C LEU A 224 19.34 14.20 10.95
N ALA A 225 19.07 15.17 11.80
CA ALA A 225 17.72 15.54 12.14
C ALA A 225 16.99 16.21 10.96
N GLU A 226 17.69 17.02 10.17
CA GLU A 226 17.16 17.61 8.94
C GLU A 226 16.80 16.51 7.93
N GLU A 227 17.70 15.55 7.70
CA GLU A 227 17.45 14.41 6.80
C GLU A 227 16.30 13.52 7.28
N LEU A 228 16.19 13.30 8.61
CA LEU A 228 15.12 12.50 9.21
C LEU A 228 13.82 13.28 9.42
N GLY A 229 13.83 14.60 9.22
CA GLY A 229 12.68 15.46 9.46
C GLY A 229 12.23 15.47 10.93
N THR A 230 13.16 15.37 11.89
CA THR A 230 12.84 15.23 13.32
C THR A 230 13.37 16.42 14.12
N ARG A 231 12.56 16.84 15.13
CA ARG A 231 12.97 17.85 16.07
C ARG A 231 13.84 17.29 17.20
N ILE A 232 13.55 16.08 17.65
CA ILE A 232 14.27 15.45 18.75
C ILE A 232 15.07 14.27 18.23
N LEU A 233 16.35 14.23 18.56
CA LEU A 233 17.25 13.13 18.27
C LEU A 233 17.74 12.48 19.57
N VAL A 234 17.60 11.16 19.69
CA VAL A 234 18.13 10.38 20.80
C VAL A 234 19.27 9.49 20.29
N ARG A 235 20.42 9.62 20.94
CA ARG A 235 21.60 8.77 20.71
C ARG A 235 22.04 8.14 22.02
N GLY A 236 22.73 7.04 21.93
CA GLY A 236 23.28 6.40 23.11
C GLY A 236 24.26 5.28 22.82
N ASP A 237 24.78 4.75 23.87
CA ASP A 237 25.64 3.58 23.87
C ASP A 237 25.22 2.59 24.94
N ILE A 238 25.57 1.35 24.73
CA ILE A 238 25.45 0.27 25.71
C ILE A 238 26.82 -0.30 25.97
N SER A 239 27.13 -0.51 27.25
CA SER A 239 28.40 -1.06 27.70
C SER A 239 28.15 -2.05 28.84
N ASN A 240 29.15 -2.86 29.16
CA ASN A 240 29.18 -3.69 30.36
C ASN A 240 30.18 -3.10 31.33
N ASP A 241 29.77 -2.91 32.58
CA ASP A 241 30.58 -2.42 33.68
C ASP A 241 30.36 -3.37 34.88
N ASP A 242 31.41 -4.10 35.31
CA ASP A 242 31.36 -5.03 36.44
C ASP A 242 30.14 -5.97 36.53
N GLN A 243 29.74 -6.62 35.40
CA GLN A 243 28.58 -7.48 35.23
C GLN A 243 27.21 -6.75 35.14
N GLU A 244 27.20 -5.44 35.13
CA GLU A 244 26.00 -4.65 34.86
C GLU A 244 25.97 -4.19 33.39
N VAL A 245 24.82 -4.24 32.80
CA VAL A 245 24.52 -3.55 31.55
C VAL A 245 24.32 -2.09 31.86
N VAL A 246 25.04 -1.22 31.18
CA VAL A 246 24.91 0.23 31.31
C VAL A 246 24.48 0.83 29.98
N VAL A 247 23.36 1.53 29.97
CA VAL A 247 22.84 2.27 28.81
C VAL A 247 22.97 3.77 29.10
N ASN A 248 23.74 4.47 28.28
CA ASN A 248 23.83 5.92 28.33
C ASN A 248 23.04 6.50 27.14
N LEU A 249 22.16 7.46 27.41
CA LEU A 249 21.36 8.14 26.40
C LEU A 249 21.59 9.64 26.49
N ARG A 250 21.53 10.29 25.31
CA ARG A 250 21.53 11.74 25.17
C ARG A 250 20.39 12.14 24.22
N MET A 251 19.59 13.10 24.63
CA MET A 251 18.54 13.73 23.84
C MET A 251 18.98 15.13 23.42
N VAL A 252 18.82 15.43 22.15
CA VAL A 252 19.18 16.72 21.53
C VAL A 252 17.95 17.32 20.88
N ASP A 253 17.65 18.58 21.18
CA ASP A 253 16.73 19.40 20.39
C ASP A 253 17.51 19.98 19.21
N THR A 254 17.12 19.60 18.02
CA THR A 254 17.87 19.86 16.79
C THR A 254 17.67 21.27 16.26
N GLU A 255 16.57 21.94 16.63
CA GLU A 255 16.34 23.37 16.30
C GLU A 255 17.30 24.26 17.06
N SER A 256 17.51 23.98 18.35
CA SER A 256 18.43 24.76 19.19
C SER A 256 19.87 24.22 19.17
N GLY A 257 20.10 23.01 18.69
CA GLY A 257 21.39 22.32 18.74
C GLY A 257 21.85 21.93 20.16
N ARG A 258 20.99 22.07 21.16
CA ARG A 258 21.33 21.84 22.57
C ARG A 258 20.95 20.45 23.04
N GLY A 259 21.82 19.85 23.84
CA GLY A 259 21.43 18.69 24.63
C GLY A 259 20.38 19.07 25.66
N VAL A 260 19.20 18.45 25.58
CA VAL A 260 18.08 18.73 26.48
C VAL A 260 18.00 17.76 27.64
N TRP A 261 18.61 16.58 27.49
CA TRP A 261 18.64 15.58 28.55
C TRP A 261 19.74 14.55 28.32
N THR A 262 20.23 13.98 29.44
CA THR A 262 21.07 12.79 29.45
C THR A 262 20.57 11.83 30.52
N GLY A 263 20.57 10.54 30.22
CA GLY A 263 20.20 9.48 31.17
C GLY A 263 21.23 8.36 31.19
N ARG A 264 21.48 7.84 32.39
CA ARG A 264 22.25 6.62 32.59
C ARG A 264 21.38 5.61 33.31
N PHE A 265 21.29 4.41 32.75
CA PHE A 265 20.49 3.30 33.25
C PHE A 265 21.43 2.11 33.43
N SER A 266 21.37 1.44 34.58
CA SER A 266 22.18 0.24 34.79
C SER A 266 21.41 -0.83 35.55
N GLY A 267 21.82 -2.06 35.35
CA GLY A 267 21.27 -3.24 36.00
C GLY A 267 21.88 -4.51 35.44
N THR A 268 21.52 -5.62 36.00
CA THR A 268 21.95 -6.94 35.55
C THR A 268 21.23 -7.35 34.26
N ASP A 269 21.74 -8.36 33.54
CA ASP A 269 21.14 -8.83 32.28
C ASP A 269 19.66 -9.20 32.44
N ASP A 270 19.25 -9.78 33.55
CA ASP A 270 17.85 -10.13 33.85
C ASP A 270 16.95 -8.90 34.09
N GLN A 271 17.53 -7.74 34.38
CA GLN A 271 16.80 -6.47 34.56
C GLN A 271 16.68 -5.65 33.27
N ILE A 272 17.07 -6.17 32.12
CA ILE A 272 17.08 -5.42 30.85
C ILE A 272 15.68 -4.90 30.48
N PHE A 273 14.61 -5.62 30.81
CA PHE A 273 13.25 -5.19 30.58
C PHE A 273 12.84 -4.00 31.46
N ASP A 274 13.33 -3.96 32.72
CA ASP A 274 13.13 -2.84 33.62
C ASP A 274 13.92 -1.62 33.15
N ILE A 275 15.16 -1.83 32.68
CA ILE A 275 15.96 -0.79 32.02
C ILE A 275 15.20 -0.20 30.81
N LYS A 276 14.65 -1.05 29.93
CA LYS A 276 13.86 -0.60 28.80
C LYS A 276 12.65 0.25 29.23
N LYS A 277 11.89 -0.21 30.23
CA LYS A 277 10.74 0.54 30.78
C LYS A 277 11.17 1.90 31.32
N GLN A 278 12.25 1.95 32.09
CA GLN A 278 12.81 3.19 32.62
C GLN A 278 13.24 4.14 31.50
N ILE A 279 13.89 3.65 30.44
CA ILE A 279 14.31 4.44 29.29
C ILE A 279 13.07 5.08 28.63
N VAL A 280 12.06 4.30 28.27
CA VAL A 280 10.85 4.78 27.62
C VAL A 280 10.13 5.81 28.50
N SER A 281 9.93 5.52 29.80
CA SER A 281 9.28 6.42 30.74
C SER A 281 10.04 7.75 30.89
N ASN A 282 11.35 7.71 30.96
CA ASN A 282 12.17 8.92 31.07
C ASN A 282 12.14 9.76 29.79
N ILE A 283 12.25 9.13 28.61
CA ILE A 283 12.11 9.83 27.33
C ILE A 283 10.75 10.54 27.25
N LEU A 284 9.66 9.86 27.58
CA LEU A 284 8.31 10.44 27.57
C LEU A 284 8.18 11.60 28.53
N SER A 285 8.70 11.47 29.76
CA SER A 285 8.68 12.52 30.76
C SER A 285 9.46 13.76 30.34
N GLU A 286 10.59 13.57 29.65
CA GLU A 286 11.39 14.67 29.11
C GLU A 286 10.68 15.36 27.93
N LEU A 287 10.07 14.59 27.04
CA LEU A 287 9.30 15.13 25.92
C LEU A 287 8.12 15.99 26.43
N GLN A 288 7.43 15.55 27.49
CA GLN A 288 6.37 16.37 28.12
C GLN A 288 6.90 17.70 28.65
N ARG A 289 8.06 17.68 29.30
CA ARG A 289 8.68 18.92 29.86
C ARG A 289 9.09 19.90 28.78
N HIS A 290 9.53 19.42 27.61
CA HIS A 290 10.08 20.29 26.55
C HIS A 290 9.05 20.69 25.48
N SER A 291 7.95 19.97 25.31
CA SER A 291 7.00 20.19 24.22
C SER A 291 5.65 20.75 24.63
N ALA A 292 5.38 20.92 25.92
CA ALA A 292 4.07 21.28 26.49
C ALA A 292 2.90 20.39 25.95
N THR A 293 3.22 19.17 25.52
CA THR A 293 2.26 18.21 24.96
C THR A 293 1.86 17.26 26.08
N ASP A 294 0.56 17.15 26.35
CA ASP A 294 0.04 16.14 27.28
C ASP A 294 0.21 14.75 26.68
N LEU A 295 1.32 14.09 26.98
CA LEU A 295 1.53 12.70 26.60
C LEU A 295 0.78 11.80 27.59
N VAL A 296 -0.11 10.97 27.07
CA VAL A 296 -0.74 9.92 27.87
C VAL A 296 0.31 8.84 28.09
N LEU A 297 0.79 8.72 29.33
CA LEU A 297 1.73 7.66 29.70
C LEU A 297 0.98 6.35 29.78
N PHE A 298 1.28 5.42 28.89
CA PHE A 298 0.87 4.02 29.01
C PHE A 298 1.93 3.25 29.80
N ASP A 299 1.49 2.31 30.62
CA ASP A 299 2.40 1.28 31.11
C ASP A 299 2.80 0.40 29.91
N PRO A 300 4.07 0.36 29.54
CA PRO A 300 4.51 -0.38 28.36
C PRO A 300 4.37 -1.90 28.48
N GLY A 301 3.76 -2.45 29.51
CA GLY A 301 3.62 -3.88 29.73
C GLY A 301 4.92 -4.68 29.46
N THR A 302 5.13 -5.78 30.09
CA THR A 302 6.25 -6.68 29.74
C THR A 302 5.86 -7.54 28.55
N VAL A 303 6.68 -7.50 27.51
CA VAL A 303 6.51 -8.35 26.31
C VAL A 303 6.72 -9.82 26.67
N THR A 304 7.68 -10.09 27.58
CA THR A 304 8.01 -11.36 28.24
C THR A 304 8.91 -11.04 29.43
N ASP A 305 8.87 -11.86 30.47
CA ASP A 305 9.81 -11.79 31.61
C ASP A 305 10.98 -12.78 31.42
N SER A 306 10.97 -13.59 30.36
CA SER A 306 12.00 -14.56 30.07
C SER A 306 13.05 -14.02 29.11
N LEU A 307 14.24 -13.67 29.62
CA LEU A 307 15.36 -13.23 28.79
C LEU A 307 15.72 -14.26 27.71
N LYS A 308 15.64 -15.56 28.04
CA LYS A 308 15.92 -16.64 27.09
C LYS A 308 14.85 -16.72 25.98
N ALA A 309 13.58 -16.53 26.32
CA ALA A 309 12.52 -16.49 25.32
C ALA A 309 12.69 -15.28 24.39
N TYR A 310 13.06 -14.13 24.97
CA TYR A 310 13.30 -12.92 24.19
C TYR A 310 14.50 -13.08 23.25
N ASP A 311 15.58 -13.69 23.71
CA ASP A 311 16.78 -13.97 22.91
C ASP A 311 16.43 -14.84 21.69
N GLU A 312 15.74 -15.96 21.91
CA GLU A 312 15.24 -16.82 20.84
C GLU A 312 14.33 -16.06 19.87
N PHE A 313 13.44 -15.22 20.38
CA PHE A 313 12.60 -14.37 19.53
C PHE A 313 13.40 -13.41 18.64
N LEU A 314 14.47 -12.81 19.17
CA LEU A 314 15.35 -11.94 18.39
C LEU A 314 16.12 -12.71 17.31
N HIS A 315 16.56 -13.93 17.60
CA HIS A 315 17.13 -14.84 16.60
C HIS A 315 16.10 -15.15 15.49
N GLY A 316 14.88 -15.52 15.88
CA GLY A 316 13.79 -15.74 14.92
C GLY A 316 13.56 -14.54 14.01
N ARG A 317 13.50 -13.34 14.57
CA ARG A 317 13.36 -12.08 13.82
C ARG A 317 14.52 -11.82 12.85
N ARG A 318 15.75 -12.08 13.28
CA ARG A 318 16.96 -11.93 12.45
C ARG A 318 16.91 -12.86 11.23
N TYR A 319 16.56 -14.14 11.44
CA TYR A 319 16.42 -15.09 10.34
C TYR A 319 15.25 -14.72 9.42
N TYR A 320 14.08 -14.38 9.97
CA TYR A 320 12.92 -13.97 9.20
C TYR A 320 13.20 -12.80 8.24
N SER A 321 14.10 -11.89 8.60
CA SER A 321 14.44 -10.72 7.78
C SER A 321 15.29 -11.02 6.55
N ARG A 322 15.84 -12.24 6.40
CA ARG A 322 16.72 -12.60 5.28
C ARG A 322 16.00 -13.10 4.02
N LEU A 323 14.70 -13.39 4.14
CA LEU A 323 13.80 -13.64 3.03
C LEU A 323 14.18 -14.85 2.16
N THR A 324 14.73 -15.92 2.76
CA THR A 324 14.96 -17.22 2.11
C THR A 324 14.15 -18.33 2.77
N PRO A 325 13.82 -19.43 2.07
CA PRO A 325 13.10 -20.57 2.67
C PRO A 325 13.83 -21.18 3.87
N GLU A 326 15.16 -21.34 3.78
CA GLU A 326 16.00 -21.92 4.83
C GLU A 326 16.06 -21.03 6.07
N ASP A 327 16.21 -19.71 5.86
CA ASP A 327 16.18 -18.75 6.95
C ASP A 327 14.77 -18.65 7.57
N ASN A 328 13.70 -18.80 6.77
CA ASN A 328 12.34 -18.83 7.30
C ASN A 328 12.09 -20.06 8.18
N ALA A 329 12.58 -21.24 7.78
CA ALA A 329 12.52 -22.43 8.61
C ALA A 329 13.32 -22.27 9.92
N SER A 330 14.50 -21.62 9.87
CA SER A 330 15.27 -21.28 11.05
C SER A 330 14.53 -20.28 11.96
N ALA A 331 13.85 -19.29 11.35
CA ALA A 331 13.03 -18.34 12.10
C ALA A 331 11.89 -19.04 12.84
N MET A 332 11.18 -19.95 12.16
CA MET A 332 10.11 -20.75 12.78
C MET A 332 10.61 -21.51 13.99
N HIS A 333 11.73 -22.21 13.84
CA HIS A 333 12.34 -22.98 14.95
C HIS A 333 12.64 -22.09 16.16
N HIS A 334 13.22 -20.90 15.95
CA HIS A 334 13.52 -19.98 17.03
C HIS A 334 12.26 -19.39 17.69
N PHE A 335 11.21 -19.08 16.91
CA PHE A 335 9.94 -18.63 17.48
C PHE A 335 9.26 -19.73 18.30
N GLU A 336 9.30 -21.00 17.85
CA GLU A 336 8.79 -22.15 18.60
C GLU A 336 9.54 -22.33 19.91
N ARG A 337 10.87 -22.18 19.92
CA ARG A 337 11.67 -22.20 21.14
C ARG A 337 11.30 -21.06 22.08
N ALA A 338 11.12 -19.84 21.57
CA ALA A 338 10.68 -18.70 22.37
C ALA A 338 9.32 -19.00 23.05
N ILE A 339 8.35 -19.57 22.32
CA ILE A 339 7.06 -19.99 22.86
C ILE A 339 7.22 -21.09 23.91
N SER A 340 8.12 -22.05 23.71
CA SER A 340 8.36 -23.14 24.68
C SER A 340 8.96 -22.62 25.99
N LEU A 341 9.75 -21.56 25.94
CA LEU A 341 10.37 -20.91 27.09
C LEU A 341 9.43 -19.93 27.81
N ASP A 342 8.50 -19.33 27.08
CA ASP A 342 7.44 -18.49 27.62
C ASP A 342 6.15 -18.63 26.79
N PRO A 343 5.21 -19.47 27.23
CA PRO A 343 3.92 -19.66 26.54
C PRO A 343 3.01 -18.43 26.55
N GLN A 344 3.35 -17.36 27.29
CA GLN A 344 2.59 -16.10 27.29
C GLN A 344 3.25 -15.03 26.42
N PHE A 345 4.25 -15.39 25.61
CA PHE A 345 4.96 -14.45 24.76
C PHE A 345 4.21 -14.21 23.43
N ALA A 346 3.23 -13.30 23.42
CA ALA A 346 2.36 -13.01 22.27
C ALA A 346 3.13 -12.65 20.96
N LEU A 347 4.24 -11.90 21.06
CA LEU A 347 5.04 -11.55 19.87
C LEU A 347 5.73 -12.76 19.23
N ALA A 348 6.07 -13.79 20.00
CA ALA A 348 6.64 -15.01 19.44
C ALA A 348 5.61 -15.78 18.62
N TYR A 349 4.37 -15.86 19.10
CA TYR A 349 3.24 -16.42 18.32
C TYR A 349 2.97 -15.61 17.05
N ALA A 350 2.97 -14.29 17.14
CA ALA A 350 2.79 -13.42 15.96
C ALA A 350 3.93 -13.59 14.94
N GLY A 351 5.18 -13.73 15.42
CA GLY A 351 6.34 -14.00 14.59
C GLY A 351 6.26 -15.35 13.87
N LEU A 352 5.86 -16.39 14.59
CA LEU A 352 5.64 -17.72 14.02
C LEU A 352 4.50 -17.72 12.99
N ALA A 353 3.39 -17.02 13.29
CA ALA A 353 2.27 -16.85 12.36
C ALA A 353 2.70 -16.14 11.06
N LEU A 354 3.55 -15.11 11.17
CA LEU A 354 4.12 -14.43 10.00
C LEU A 354 5.00 -15.37 9.16
N ALA A 355 5.81 -16.23 9.81
CA ALA A 355 6.65 -17.18 9.10
C ALA A 355 5.82 -18.25 8.36
N TRP A 356 4.75 -18.76 8.97
CA TRP A 356 3.79 -19.63 8.31
C TRP A 356 3.05 -18.94 7.15
N THR A 357 2.62 -17.68 7.34
CA THR A 357 1.99 -16.89 6.26
C THR A 357 2.95 -16.74 5.08
N ARG A 358 4.22 -16.46 5.35
CA ARG A 358 5.25 -16.34 4.31
C ARG A 358 5.44 -17.62 3.52
N ASN A 359 5.50 -18.80 4.18
CA ASN A 359 5.58 -20.08 3.46
C ASN A 359 4.48 -20.23 2.40
N ALA A 360 3.25 -19.84 2.74
CA ALA A 360 2.13 -19.88 1.81
C ALA A 360 2.27 -18.85 0.67
N VAL A 361 2.61 -17.61 1.03
CA VAL A 361 2.58 -16.46 0.12
C VAL A 361 3.73 -16.45 -0.87
N ASP A 362 4.92 -16.86 -0.42
CA ASP A 362 6.13 -16.89 -1.25
C ASP A 362 6.33 -18.24 -1.96
N GLY A 363 5.36 -19.17 -1.81
CA GLY A 363 5.38 -20.47 -2.49
C GLY A 363 6.42 -21.44 -1.96
N TRP A 364 6.79 -21.32 -0.67
CA TRP A 364 7.80 -22.18 -0.04
C TRP A 364 7.24 -23.46 0.56
N THR A 365 5.97 -23.78 0.28
CA THR A 365 5.29 -24.99 0.75
C THR A 365 4.36 -25.54 -0.32
N ASP A 366 4.21 -26.86 -0.35
CA ASP A 366 3.24 -27.56 -1.19
C ASP A 366 1.82 -27.54 -0.60
N GLN A 367 1.66 -27.01 0.63
CA GLN A 367 0.40 -26.97 1.37
C GLN A 367 0.09 -25.55 1.86
N PRO A 368 -0.13 -24.57 0.95
CA PRO A 368 -0.32 -23.17 1.31
C PRO A 368 -1.56 -22.92 2.18
N GLU A 369 -2.66 -23.61 1.91
CA GLU A 369 -3.90 -23.49 2.72
C GLU A 369 -3.68 -23.97 4.15
N GLN A 370 -3.00 -25.09 4.36
CA GLN A 370 -2.69 -25.60 5.69
C GLN A 370 -1.76 -24.65 6.44
N SER A 371 -0.79 -24.05 5.74
CA SER A 371 0.10 -23.02 6.31
C SER A 371 -0.67 -21.80 6.78
N LEU A 372 -1.66 -21.33 6.00
CA LEU A 372 -2.52 -20.21 6.39
C LEU A 372 -3.44 -20.56 7.58
N VAL A 373 -3.96 -21.78 7.64
CA VAL A 373 -4.77 -22.26 8.79
C VAL A 373 -3.94 -22.27 10.07
N GLU A 374 -2.70 -22.76 10.00
CA GLU A 374 -1.81 -22.76 11.17
C GLU A 374 -1.39 -21.34 11.55
N ALA A 375 -1.12 -20.47 10.59
CA ALA A 375 -0.87 -19.05 10.84
C ALA A 375 -2.07 -18.39 11.54
N ALA A 376 -3.30 -18.68 11.11
CA ALA A 376 -4.51 -18.14 11.72
C ALA A 376 -4.68 -18.61 13.17
N ARG A 377 -4.42 -19.88 13.44
CA ARG A 377 -4.45 -20.46 14.79
C ARG A 377 -3.47 -19.73 15.73
N LEU A 378 -2.23 -19.55 15.28
CA LEU A 378 -1.17 -18.86 16.03
C LEU A 378 -1.49 -17.37 16.24
N ALA A 379 -2.00 -16.69 15.22
CA ALA A 379 -2.39 -15.28 15.32
C ALA A 379 -3.55 -15.06 16.29
N ASN A 380 -4.51 -15.99 16.34
CA ASN A 380 -5.59 -15.95 17.33
C ASN A 380 -5.04 -16.17 18.75
N GLN A 381 -4.14 -17.12 18.92
CA GLN A 381 -3.49 -17.35 20.21
C GLN A 381 -2.69 -16.12 20.69
N ALA A 382 -1.96 -15.46 19.79
CA ALA A 382 -1.30 -14.19 20.09
C ALA A 382 -2.31 -13.11 20.55
N ALA A 383 -3.48 -13.02 19.88
CA ALA A 383 -4.52 -12.05 20.22
C ALA A 383 -5.23 -12.34 21.56
N GLU A 384 -5.32 -13.61 21.97
CA GLU A 384 -5.83 -14.00 23.28
C GLU A 384 -4.86 -13.59 24.41
N ILE A 385 -3.56 -13.66 24.16
CA ILE A 385 -2.53 -13.26 25.13
C ILE A 385 -2.46 -11.73 25.22
N ASP A 386 -2.30 -11.01 24.09
CA ASP A 386 -2.29 -9.55 24.05
C ASP A 386 -3.03 -9.00 22.82
N PRO A 387 -4.30 -8.57 22.99
CA PRO A 387 -5.09 -8.00 21.90
C PRO A 387 -4.64 -6.61 21.46
N ASN A 388 -3.73 -5.95 22.19
CA ASN A 388 -3.28 -4.59 21.92
C ASN A 388 -1.92 -4.54 21.20
N LEU A 389 -1.45 -5.66 20.66
CA LEU A 389 -0.24 -5.70 19.84
C LEU A 389 -0.56 -5.38 18.37
N PRO A 390 0.01 -4.31 17.80
CA PRO A 390 -0.23 -3.96 16.40
C PRO A 390 0.28 -5.03 15.43
N GLN A 391 1.32 -5.79 15.81
CA GLN A 391 1.86 -6.90 15.03
C GLN A 391 0.85 -8.07 14.91
N VAL A 392 0.05 -8.32 15.94
CA VAL A 392 -1.02 -9.32 15.91
C VAL A 392 -2.08 -8.93 14.87
N GLU A 393 -2.54 -7.69 14.92
CA GLU A 393 -3.50 -7.19 13.94
C GLU A 393 -2.92 -7.12 12.51
N PHE A 394 -1.63 -6.85 12.38
CA PHE A 394 -0.93 -6.88 11.10
C PHE A 394 -0.97 -8.29 10.48
N VAL A 395 -0.60 -9.32 11.22
CA VAL A 395 -0.61 -10.69 10.70
C VAL A 395 -2.04 -11.20 10.44
N ARG A 396 -2.99 -10.87 11.30
CA ARG A 396 -4.41 -11.21 11.07
C ARG A 396 -4.94 -10.58 9.79
N GLY A 397 -4.56 -9.34 9.51
CA GLY A 397 -4.93 -8.66 8.28
C GLY A 397 -4.34 -9.31 7.02
N GLN A 398 -3.09 -9.77 7.07
CA GLN A 398 -2.50 -10.54 5.97
C GLN A 398 -3.23 -11.88 5.76
N ILE A 399 -3.45 -12.64 6.82
CA ILE A 399 -4.14 -13.93 6.75
C ILE A 399 -5.57 -13.76 6.18
N ALA A 400 -6.33 -12.78 6.69
CA ALA A 400 -7.68 -12.48 6.19
C ALA A 400 -7.68 -12.13 4.70
N LEU A 401 -6.67 -11.37 4.23
CA LEU A 401 -6.51 -11.05 2.81
C LEU A 401 -6.36 -12.33 1.97
N PHE A 402 -5.51 -13.26 2.40
CA PHE A 402 -5.26 -14.49 1.66
C PHE A 402 -6.40 -15.52 1.74
N PHE A 403 -7.26 -15.41 2.74
CA PHE A 403 -8.55 -16.12 2.78
C PHE A 403 -9.66 -15.41 1.98
N GLY A 404 -9.37 -14.29 1.31
CA GLY A 404 -10.34 -13.53 0.53
C GLY A 404 -11.31 -12.68 1.37
N ASP A 405 -11.16 -12.65 2.71
CA ASP A 405 -11.97 -11.79 3.58
C ASP A 405 -11.41 -10.36 3.63
N HIS A 406 -11.71 -9.61 2.57
CA HIS A 406 -11.25 -8.22 2.45
C HIS A 406 -11.78 -7.30 3.56
N ALA A 407 -12.97 -7.55 4.08
CA ALA A 407 -13.55 -6.73 5.14
C ALA A 407 -12.78 -6.92 6.44
N ALA A 408 -12.52 -8.17 6.83
CA ALA A 408 -11.68 -8.48 7.98
C ALA A 408 -10.26 -7.97 7.81
N ALA A 409 -9.68 -8.10 6.59
CA ALA A 409 -8.33 -7.63 6.29
C ALA A 409 -8.18 -6.11 6.47
N VAL A 410 -9.10 -5.31 5.89
CA VAL A 410 -9.12 -3.85 6.07
C VAL A 410 -9.32 -3.48 7.54
N SER A 411 -10.27 -4.14 8.23
CA SER A 411 -10.55 -3.89 9.64
C SER A 411 -9.32 -4.14 10.53
N ALA A 412 -8.60 -5.24 10.31
CA ALA A 412 -7.38 -5.57 11.05
C ALA A 412 -6.25 -4.57 10.75
N ALA A 413 -6.01 -4.22 9.48
CA ALA A 413 -5.02 -3.23 9.11
C ALA A 413 -5.31 -1.86 9.76
N MET A 414 -6.57 -1.42 9.76
CA MET A 414 -6.98 -0.19 10.44
C MET A 414 -6.84 -0.27 11.97
N ARG A 415 -7.09 -1.45 12.59
CA ARG A 415 -6.83 -1.61 14.03
C ARG A 415 -5.34 -1.51 14.32
N ALA A 416 -4.47 -2.12 13.52
CA ALA A 416 -3.03 -2.00 13.68
C ALA A 416 -2.56 -0.53 13.65
N THR A 417 -3.07 0.28 12.69
CA THR A 417 -2.75 1.73 12.61
C THR A 417 -3.33 2.54 13.78
N ARG A 418 -4.44 2.12 14.38
CA ARG A 418 -5.01 2.78 15.57
C ARG A 418 -4.25 2.44 16.84
N ILE A 419 -3.78 1.20 16.99
CA ILE A 419 -2.97 0.77 18.14
C ILE A 419 -1.62 1.48 18.12
N ASN A 420 -0.95 1.50 16.95
CA ASN A 420 0.30 2.20 16.78
C ASN A 420 0.28 3.06 15.49
N PRO A 421 0.01 4.37 15.60
CA PRO A 421 -0.02 5.28 14.44
C PRO A 421 1.34 5.48 13.75
N ASN A 422 2.42 5.05 14.37
CA ASN A 422 3.77 5.11 13.81
C ASN A 422 4.22 3.78 13.17
N TYR A 423 3.38 2.74 13.21
CA TYR A 423 3.69 1.45 12.62
C TYR A 423 3.53 1.49 11.10
N ALA A 424 4.61 1.84 10.41
CA ALA A 424 4.63 2.05 8.96
C ALA A 424 4.13 0.82 8.18
N ASP A 425 4.50 -0.40 8.60
CA ASP A 425 4.08 -1.63 7.92
C ASP A 425 2.57 -1.87 7.99
N ALA A 426 1.89 -1.37 9.04
CA ALA A 426 0.42 -1.43 9.10
C ALA A 426 -0.24 -0.57 8.02
N TYR A 427 0.35 0.58 7.66
CA TYR A 427 -0.12 1.39 6.52
C TYR A 427 0.23 0.74 5.18
N GLY A 428 1.38 0.05 5.09
CA GLY A 428 1.72 -0.79 3.94
C GLY A 428 0.70 -1.91 3.73
N LEU A 429 0.34 -2.62 4.80
CA LEU A 429 -0.72 -3.62 4.77
C LEU A 429 -2.07 -3.00 4.38
N LEU A 430 -2.43 -1.84 4.96
CA LEU A 430 -3.67 -1.14 4.62
C LEU A 430 -3.71 -0.78 3.14
N ALA A 431 -2.60 -0.31 2.57
CA ALA A 431 -2.48 -0.07 1.14
C ALA A 431 -2.73 -1.35 0.32
N TRP A 432 -2.13 -2.44 0.74
CA TRP A 432 -2.23 -3.72 0.05
C TRP A 432 -3.66 -4.28 0.08
N VAL A 433 -4.30 -4.32 1.25
CA VAL A 433 -5.68 -4.82 1.37
C VAL A 433 -6.71 -3.92 0.66
N LEU A 434 -6.49 -2.61 0.63
CA LEU A 434 -7.32 -1.67 -0.13
C LEU A 434 -7.16 -1.85 -1.64
N HIS A 435 -5.92 -2.09 -2.10
CA HIS A 435 -5.64 -2.38 -3.51
C HIS A 435 -6.39 -3.64 -3.96
N TYR A 436 -6.24 -4.75 -3.25
CA TYR A 436 -6.93 -6.00 -3.56
C TYR A 436 -8.46 -5.91 -3.37
N GLY A 437 -8.93 -4.99 -2.53
CA GLY A 437 -10.33 -4.65 -2.39
C GLY A 437 -10.92 -3.79 -3.52
N GLY A 438 -10.13 -3.51 -4.58
CA GLY A 438 -10.57 -2.69 -5.73
C GLY A 438 -10.60 -1.18 -5.45
N ARG A 439 -9.85 -0.69 -4.46
CA ARG A 439 -9.80 0.72 -4.04
C ARG A 439 -8.39 1.32 -4.23
N PRO A 440 -7.85 1.39 -5.47
CA PRO A 440 -6.46 1.79 -5.71
C PRO A 440 -6.14 3.21 -5.28
N ASN A 441 -7.09 4.16 -5.35
CA ASN A 441 -6.88 5.53 -4.90
C ASN A 441 -6.67 5.64 -3.38
N LEU A 442 -7.42 4.86 -2.59
CA LEU A 442 -7.24 4.79 -1.13
C LEU A 442 -5.96 4.03 -0.77
N ALA A 443 -5.65 2.98 -1.52
CA ALA A 443 -4.40 2.25 -1.38
C ALA A 443 -3.18 3.16 -1.57
N GLU A 444 -3.19 4.02 -2.58
CA GLU A 444 -2.11 4.99 -2.81
C GLU A 444 -1.97 6.00 -1.66
N LYS A 445 -3.09 6.48 -1.08
CA LYS A 445 -3.06 7.34 0.11
C LYS A 445 -2.41 6.61 1.31
N ALA A 446 -2.80 5.36 1.56
CA ALA A 446 -2.24 4.55 2.64
C ALA A 446 -0.75 4.26 2.42
N LEU A 447 -0.34 3.96 1.19
CA LEU A 447 1.06 3.72 0.86
C LEU A 447 1.93 4.98 1.06
N ARG A 448 1.42 6.18 0.72
CA ARG A 448 2.12 7.43 1.03
C ARG A 448 2.35 7.62 2.52
N GLU A 449 1.37 7.23 3.36
CA GLU A 449 1.52 7.27 4.82
C GLU A 449 2.56 6.27 5.33
N ALA A 450 2.65 5.08 4.72
CA ALA A 450 3.70 4.11 5.02
C ALA A 450 5.10 4.66 4.68
N LEU A 451 5.26 5.20 3.46
CA LEU A 451 6.52 5.78 2.98
C LEU A 451 6.95 7.02 3.79
N ARG A 452 6.00 7.86 4.20
CA ARG A 452 6.29 9.01 5.05
C ARG A 452 6.87 8.61 6.41
N ARG A 453 6.38 7.52 7.01
CA ARG A 453 6.85 6.99 8.29
C ARG A 453 8.13 6.19 8.17
N ASN A 454 8.34 5.53 7.05
CA ASN A 454 9.50 4.70 6.76
C ASN A 454 10.05 5.00 5.36
N PRO A 455 10.77 6.12 5.17
CA PRO A 455 11.40 6.46 3.88
C PRO A 455 12.40 5.41 3.37
N ALA A 456 13.11 4.75 4.29
CA ALA A 456 14.00 3.62 3.96
C ALA A 456 13.19 2.33 3.68
N SER A 457 12.15 2.45 2.85
CA SER A 457 11.19 1.40 2.57
C SER A 457 11.81 0.05 2.19
N ASN A 458 11.12 -1.03 2.53
CA ASN A 458 11.50 -2.38 2.11
C ASN A 458 10.98 -2.70 0.69
N ALA A 459 11.38 -3.86 0.16
CA ALA A 459 10.95 -4.34 -1.16
C ALA A 459 9.41 -4.43 -1.29
N SER A 460 8.70 -4.73 -0.18
CA SER A 460 7.24 -4.90 -0.20
C SER A 460 6.50 -3.60 -0.52
N TYR A 461 6.99 -2.43 -0.06
CA TYR A 461 6.32 -1.16 -0.39
C TYR A 461 6.47 -0.82 -1.87
N ALA A 462 7.64 -1.09 -2.45
CA ALA A 462 7.88 -0.90 -3.87
C ALA A 462 7.01 -1.87 -4.71
N GLN A 463 6.90 -3.13 -4.28
CA GLN A 463 5.99 -4.10 -4.90
C GLN A 463 4.53 -3.64 -4.85
N ILE A 464 4.03 -3.20 -3.68
CA ILE A 464 2.65 -2.70 -3.54
C ILE A 464 2.42 -1.46 -4.42
N ALA A 465 3.42 -0.56 -4.52
CA ALA A 465 3.35 0.57 -5.44
C ALA A 465 3.18 0.12 -6.88
N GLY A 466 3.97 -0.85 -7.33
CA GLY A 466 3.88 -1.41 -8.67
C GLY A 466 2.53 -2.06 -8.96
N GLU A 467 1.97 -2.82 -8.02
CA GLU A 467 0.64 -3.44 -8.17
C GLU A 467 -0.46 -2.38 -8.28
N ILE A 468 -0.44 -1.31 -7.46
CA ILE A 468 -1.38 -0.18 -7.55
C ILE A 468 -1.24 0.54 -8.89
N GLN A 469 -0.02 0.76 -9.36
CA GLN A 469 0.28 1.43 -10.62
C GLN A 469 -0.16 0.58 -11.82
N PHE A 470 0.04 -0.75 -11.76
CA PHE A 470 -0.49 -1.69 -12.74
C PHE A 470 -2.01 -1.60 -12.84
N ALA A 471 -2.73 -1.68 -11.71
CA ALA A 471 -4.19 -1.60 -11.67
C ALA A 471 -4.73 -0.23 -12.12
N THR A 472 -3.90 0.81 -12.10
CA THR A 472 -4.24 2.15 -12.60
C THR A 472 -3.65 2.43 -13.99
N TYR A 473 -3.20 1.39 -14.70
CA TYR A 473 -2.67 1.44 -16.07
C TYR A 473 -1.42 2.32 -16.23
N ARG A 474 -0.68 2.57 -15.15
CA ARG A 474 0.59 3.31 -15.15
C ARG A 474 1.76 2.31 -15.28
N TYR A 475 1.85 1.64 -16.42
CA TYR A 475 2.76 0.51 -16.61
C TYR A 475 4.24 0.88 -16.50
N ASP A 476 4.66 2.05 -16.99
CA ASP A 476 6.06 2.49 -16.89
C ASP A 476 6.47 2.76 -15.42
N ASP A 477 5.56 3.38 -14.64
CA ASP A 477 5.77 3.57 -13.20
C ASP A 477 5.79 2.21 -12.48
N ALA A 478 4.91 1.27 -12.87
CA ALA A 478 4.84 -0.07 -12.29
C ALA A 478 6.14 -0.86 -12.52
N ILE A 479 6.69 -0.84 -13.74
CA ILE A 479 8.00 -1.46 -14.06
C ILE A 479 9.06 -0.90 -13.12
N SER A 480 9.19 0.43 -13.04
CA SER A 480 10.18 1.08 -12.18
C SER A 480 10.03 0.69 -10.70
N SER A 481 8.80 0.54 -10.23
CA SER A 481 8.52 0.13 -8.84
C SER A 481 8.85 -1.34 -8.59
N PHE A 482 8.56 -2.23 -9.53
CA PHE A 482 8.92 -3.65 -9.40
C PHE A 482 10.45 -3.85 -9.50
N GLU A 483 11.13 -3.12 -10.39
CA GLU A 483 12.59 -3.12 -10.46
C GLU A 483 13.21 -2.66 -9.14
N ALA A 484 12.70 -1.57 -8.54
CA ALA A 484 13.15 -1.11 -7.23
C ALA A 484 12.86 -2.11 -6.10
N ALA A 485 11.81 -2.92 -6.20
CA ALA A 485 11.56 -4.02 -5.27
C ALA A 485 12.61 -5.13 -5.42
N LEU A 486 12.97 -5.46 -6.65
CA LEU A 486 13.96 -6.50 -6.98
C LEU A 486 15.40 -6.06 -6.67
N GLU A 487 15.73 -4.77 -6.76
CA GLU A 487 17.02 -4.24 -6.29
C GLU A 487 17.22 -4.47 -4.79
N ARG A 488 16.14 -4.38 -3.98
CA ARG A 488 16.18 -4.60 -2.53
C ARG A 488 16.08 -6.06 -2.14
N ASN A 489 15.35 -6.85 -2.92
CA ASN A 489 15.20 -8.29 -2.74
C ASN A 489 15.18 -8.99 -4.10
N PRO A 490 16.35 -9.43 -4.61
CA PRO A 490 16.46 -10.10 -5.91
C PRO A 490 15.66 -11.40 -6.04
N THR A 491 15.28 -12.03 -4.93
CA THR A 491 14.49 -13.28 -4.92
C THR A 491 12.99 -13.06 -4.71
N HIS A 492 12.51 -11.81 -4.82
CA HIS A 492 11.11 -11.47 -4.59
C HIS A 492 10.21 -11.97 -5.74
N GLY A 493 9.74 -13.23 -5.62
CA GLY A 493 9.02 -13.93 -6.68
C GLY A 493 7.77 -13.20 -7.16
N ARG A 494 6.98 -12.62 -6.24
CA ARG A 494 5.78 -11.84 -6.59
C ARG A 494 6.12 -10.61 -7.43
N ALA A 495 7.13 -9.84 -7.05
CA ALA A 495 7.55 -8.66 -7.83
C ALA A 495 8.00 -9.05 -9.25
N ARG A 496 8.73 -10.18 -9.40
CA ARG A 496 9.13 -10.69 -10.71
C ARG A 496 7.94 -11.07 -11.58
N LEU A 497 6.95 -11.76 -11.00
CA LEU A 497 5.76 -12.18 -11.73
C LEU A 497 4.93 -10.98 -12.22
N TRP A 498 4.74 -9.98 -11.37
CA TRP A 498 4.07 -8.75 -11.74
C TRP A 498 4.85 -7.93 -12.78
N LEU A 499 6.19 -7.90 -12.66
CA LEU A 499 7.06 -7.26 -13.64
C LEU A 499 6.93 -7.94 -15.00
N ALA A 500 6.97 -9.28 -15.04
CA ALA A 500 6.78 -10.04 -16.29
C ALA A 500 5.44 -9.72 -16.96
N ALA A 501 4.33 -9.75 -16.19
CA ALA A 501 3.02 -9.39 -16.73
C ALA A 501 2.97 -7.95 -17.26
N THR A 502 3.63 -7.01 -16.56
CA THR A 502 3.66 -5.60 -16.98
C THR A 502 4.48 -5.40 -18.25
N LEU A 503 5.62 -6.09 -18.37
CA LEU A 503 6.48 -6.07 -19.55
C LEU A 503 5.77 -6.63 -20.79
N VAL A 504 4.99 -7.71 -20.64
CA VAL A 504 4.14 -8.23 -21.73
C VAL A 504 3.15 -7.19 -22.22
N LEU A 505 2.48 -6.46 -21.31
CA LEU A 505 1.54 -5.39 -21.70
C LEU A 505 2.21 -4.21 -22.41
N GLN A 506 3.53 -4.06 -22.25
CA GLN A 506 4.35 -3.09 -22.96
C GLN A 506 5.01 -3.67 -24.24
N GLY A 507 4.74 -4.94 -24.58
CA GLY A 507 5.31 -5.61 -25.76
C GLY A 507 6.77 -6.03 -25.61
N ARG A 508 7.30 -6.03 -24.39
CA ARG A 508 8.69 -6.41 -24.04
C ARG A 508 8.76 -7.89 -23.65
N TYR A 509 8.49 -8.77 -24.61
CA TYR A 509 8.36 -10.21 -24.36
C TYR A 509 9.67 -10.85 -23.90
N ASP A 510 10.80 -10.55 -24.53
CA ASP A 510 12.10 -11.11 -24.17
C ASP A 510 12.48 -10.77 -22.72
N ASP A 511 12.22 -9.52 -22.29
CA ASP A 511 12.45 -9.09 -20.92
C ASP A 511 11.51 -9.80 -19.94
N ALA A 512 10.27 -10.04 -20.33
CA ALA A 512 9.29 -10.76 -19.51
C ALA A 512 9.68 -12.23 -19.33
N GLU A 513 10.10 -12.91 -20.39
CA GLU A 513 10.59 -14.30 -20.34
C GLU A 513 11.81 -14.42 -19.43
N TRP A 514 12.74 -13.47 -19.52
CA TRP A 514 13.88 -13.42 -18.61
C TRP A 514 13.47 -13.33 -17.13
N GLN A 515 12.44 -12.55 -16.79
CA GLN A 515 11.93 -12.48 -15.42
C GLN A 515 11.36 -13.82 -14.94
N ILE A 516 10.70 -14.56 -15.82
CA ILE A 516 10.18 -15.90 -15.49
C ILE A 516 11.31 -16.90 -15.30
N ASP A 517 12.36 -16.85 -16.11
CA ASP A 517 13.52 -17.73 -15.95
C ASP A 517 14.26 -17.47 -14.65
N GLU A 518 14.47 -16.20 -14.30
CA GLU A 518 15.03 -15.79 -13.00
C GLU A 518 14.15 -16.25 -11.82
N LEU A 519 12.82 -16.21 -12.00
CA LEU A 519 11.88 -16.72 -11.02
C LEU A 519 12.05 -18.23 -10.79
N ARG A 520 12.20 -19.01 -11.87
CA ARG A 520 12.44 -20.47 -11.80
C ARG A 520 13.77 -20.81 -11.10
N ILE A 521 14.81 -20.01 -11.37
CA ILE A 521 16.13 -20.19 -10.75
C ILE A 521 16.06 -19.90 -9.24
N SER A 522 15.40 -18.81 -8.86
CA SER A 522 15.32 -18.38 -7.46
C SER A 522 14.33 -19.22 -6.62
N ASN A 523 13.35 -19.86 -7.26
CA ASN A 523 12.32 -20.66 -6.62
C ASN A 523 12.07 -21.97 -7.40
N PRO A 524 13.00 -22.95 -7.34
CA PRO A 524 12.90 -24.18 -8.13
C PRO A 524 11.66 -25.03 -7.77
N ASN A 525 11.13 -24.88 -6.57
CA ASN A 525 9.93 -25.58 -6.09
C ASN A 525 8.65 -24.76 -6.30
N LEU A 526 8.74 -23.65 -7.04
CA LEU A 526 7.59 -22.82 -7.31
C LEU A 526 6.68 -23.52 -8.32
N HIS A 527 5.77 -24.31 -7.79
CA HIS A 527 4.63 -24.73 -8.59
C HIS A 527 3.77 -23.48 -8.84
N SER A 528 3.54 -23.18 -10.10
CA SER A 528 2.73 -22.08 -10.57
C SER A 528 1.36 -21.94 -9.87
N THR A 529 0.79 -23.07 -9.41
CA THR A 529 -0.41 -23.13 -8.58
C THR A 529 -0.33 -22.29 -7.32
N ASN A 530 0.82 -22.22 -6.66
CA ASN A 530 0.96 -21.53 -5.38
C ASN A 530 1.02 -20.00 -5.54
N LEU A 531 1.62 -19.50 -6.62
CA LEU A 531 1.68 -18.05 -6.88
C LEU A 531 0.33 -17.44 -7.26
N LEU A 532 -0.54 -18.22 -7.89
CA LEU A 532 -1.82 -17.75 -8.39
C LEU A 532 -2.95 -17.99 -7.37
N LEU A 533 -2.84 -19.01 -6.49
CA LEU A 533 -3.77 -19.21 -5.38
C LEU A 533 -3.77 -18.05 -4.38
N VAL A 534 -2.73 -17.22 -4.41
CA VAL A 534 -2.54 -16.10 -3.50
C VAL A 534 -2.87 -14.77 -4.18
N PHE A 535 -3.88 -14.75 -5.08
CA PHE A 535 -4.29 -13.54 -5.80
C PHE A 535 -5.71 -13.13 -5.43
N PRO A 536 -5.95 -12.65 -4.20
CA PRO A 536 -7.30 -12.36 -3.70
C PRO A 536 -7.85 -11.02 -4.20
N HIS A 537 -7.75 -10.72 -5.50
CA HIS A 537 -8.17 -9.45 -6.06
C HIS A 537 -9.67 -9.42 -6.34
N LYS A 538 -10.39 -8.42 -5.82
CA LYS A 538 -11.84 -8.26 -6.06
C LYS A 538 -12.18 -7.71 -7.43
N ASP A 539 -11.24 -7.02 -8.08
CA ASP A 539 -11.48 -6.49 -9.43
C ASP A 539 -11.21 -7.57 -10.48
N PRO A 540 -12.25 -8.12 -11.11
CA PRO A 540 -12.07 -9.18 -12.10
C PRO A 540 -11.34 -8.70 -13.36
N GLU A 541 -11.39 -7.40 -13.70
CA GLU A 541 -10.68 -6.83 -14.84
C GLU A 541 -9.18 -6.83 -14.61
N ALA A 542 -8.74 -6.47 -13.40
CA ALA A 542 -7.33 -6.50 -13.02
C ALA A 542 -6.77 -7.93 -13.04
N VAL A 543 -7.55 -8.89 -12.52
CA VAL A 543 -7.19 -10.33 -12.54
C VAL A 543 -7.08 -10.84 -13.98
N ASP A 544 -8.07 -10.53 -14.81
CA ASP A 544 -8.13 -10.98 -16.20
C ASP A 544 -6.99 -10.37 -17.03
N THR A 545 -6.69 -9.10 -16.84
CA THR A 545 -5.58 -8.40 -17.50
C THR A 545 -4.24 -9.05 -17.14
N PHE A 546 -4.01 -9.32 -15.86
CA PHE A 546 -2.80 -9.98 -15.38
C PHE A 546 -2.67 -11.40 -15.93
N LYS A 547 -3.73 -12.22 -15.85
CA LYS A 547 -3.75 -13.58 -16.40
C LYS A 547 -3.50 -13.60 -17.90
N LYS A 548 -4.18 -12.74 -18.66
CA LYS A 548 -4.01 -12.65 -20.12
C LYS A 548 -2.58 -12.22 -20.50
N ALA A 549 -1.97 -11.34 -19.73
CA ALA A 549 -0.58 -10.97 -19.97
C ALA A 549 0.34 -12.19 -19.81
N LEU A 550 0.24 -12.92 -18.70
CA LEU A 550 1.08 -14.09 -18.45
C LEU A 550 0.84 -15.24 -19.44
N LEU A 551 -0.39 -15.42 -19.93
CA LEU A 551 -0.72 -16.44 -20.94
C LEU A 551 -0.10 -16.17 -22.33
N GLN A 552 0.40 -14.95 -22.58
CA GLN A 552 1.13 -14.64 -23.82
C GLN A 552 2.59 -15.11 -23.77
N LEU A 553 3.09 -15.47 -22.59
CA LEU A 553 4.39 -16.09 -22.43
C LEU A 553 4.24 -17.61 -22.65
N ASP A 554 5.14 -18.20 -23.42
CA ASP A 554 5.15 -19.65 -23.68
C ASP A 554 5.71 -20.41 -22.45
N VAL A 555 4.96 -20.35 -21.34
CA VAL A 555 5.29 -20.99 -20.06
C VAL A 555 4.22 -22.02 -19.72
N PRO A 556 4.44 -23.31 -20.03
CA PRO A 556 3.43 -24.37 -19.87
C PRO A 556 2.86 -24.46 -18.43
N GLU A 557 3.71 -24.28 -17.42
CA GLU A 557 3.32 -24.34 -16.02
C GLU A 557 2.37 -23.20 -15.63
N LEU A 558 2.61 -21.99 -16.11
CA LEU A 558 1.72 -20.84 -15.89
C LEU A 558 0.38 -21.06 -16.60
N SER A 559 0.42 -21.55 -17.84
CA SER A 559 -0.78 -21.83 -18.63
C SER A 559 -1.67 -22.89 -17.98
N GLN A 560 -1.10 -23.98 -17.47
CA GLN A 560 -1.86 -25.01 -16.76
C GLN A 560 -2.54 -24.46 -15.51
N THR A 561 -1.84 -23.65 -14.74
CA THR A 561 -2.35 -23.08 -13.51
C THR A 561 -3.44 -22.05 -13.74
N ILE A 562 -3.24 -21.14 -14.71
CA ILE A 562 -4.24 -20.13 -15.06
C ILE A 562 -5.52 -20.79 -15.54
N ASN A 563 -5.41 -21.87 -16.33
CA ASN A 563 -6.56 -22.63 -16.80
C ASN A 563 -7.24 -23.42 -15.66
N ALA A 564 -6.49 -23.95 -14.70
CA ALA A 564 -7.05 -24.61 -13.51
C ALA A 564 -7.85 -23.63 -12.64
N MET A 565 -7.39 -22.39 -12.51
CA MET A 565 -8.13 -21.33 -11.78
C MET A 565 -9.43 -20.91 -12.49
N ALA A 566 -9.50 -21.01 -13.82
CA ALA A 566 -10.72 -20.72 -14.55
C ALA A 566 -11.81 -21.80 -14.35
N ALA A 567 -11.40 -23.00 -13.89
CA ALA A 567 -12.31 -24.11 -13.59
C ALA A 567 -12.87 -24.10 -12.15
N VAL A 568 -12.31 -23.26 -11.28
CA VAL A 568 -12.79 -23.07 -9.89
C VAL A 568 -13.54 -21.72 -9.87
N GLU A 569 -14.85 -21.75 -10.14
CA GLU A 569 -15.73 -20.62 -9.85
C GLU A 569 -15.76 -20.39 -8.33
N PHE A 570 -15.27 -19.25 -7.87
CA PHE A 570 -15.42 -18.76 -6.49
C PHE A 570 -16.78 -18.12 -6.26
#